data_7fbee3207cd26b9fcf3447e61b15e1ed
#
_entry.id   7fbee3207cd26b9fcf3447e61b15e1ed
#
_cell.length_a   1.000
_cell.length_b   1.000
_cell.length_c   1.000
_cell.angle_alpha   90.00
_cell.angle_beta   90.00
_cell.angle_gamma   90.00
#
_symmetry.space_group_name_H-M   'P 1'
#
loop_
_entity.id
_entity.type
_entity.pdbx_description
1 polymer ?
#
loop_
_entity_poly.entity_id
_entity_poly.type
_entity_poly.pdbx_seq_one_letter_code
_entity_poly.pdbx_strand_id
1 'polypeptide(L)'
;MKQSASYGLLGFLTAINILNFIDRQLLTSFSNFIVPDLGLTNTQFGLLTGFAFIIFYSLMGLFMGTIADRVHRPRFISFGLALWSILTAVSGMAKSFWMLFIPRIFIGIGESIMTPTALSLLSDRFPKKNMGFVAGVYYLAVPLGISASLFTAGYLGPILGWRNCFYLLGLLGLVFALFMLWVKETPHRQRDITQQPSSAVINRKNFHEAITILRTSLQQYASLKWTIYGGIAVHFILGAMVFEQLWFVEEKGFEKAEIARIAGFMGLTGGVMGNIFGGIAGDYYAKVTGQGRQMFLFWCILLFVPANIIYRITDDNGFIFFTCMFLGFFQWGCIYGPVFSSVQEMTPVRIRAVIVAYYLLMVNIIGLGFGITLSGIMIDYLISQGSEEPYSVTLLSFQLLSGLSLPALYYAGKNYKSDREQMLAQENISSSPQ
;
A
#
# COMPACT_ATOMS: atom_id res chain seq x y z
N MET A 1 31.86 -9.45 4.35
CA MET A 1 30.80 -9.87 5.30
C MET A 1 30.27 -11.22 4.88
N LYS A 2 30.01 -12.16 5.82
CA LYS A 2 29.49 -13.48 5.50
C LYS A 2 28.07 -13.33 4.89
N GLN A 3 27.81 -13.96 3.76
CA GLN A 3 26.54 -13.92 3.01
C GLN A 3 25.32 -14.25 3.90
N SER A 4 25.50 -15.18 4.84
CA SER A 4 24.52 -15.54 5.88
C SER A 4 24.03 -14.36 6.72
N ALA A 5 24.93 -13.42 7.11
CA ALA A 5 24.55 -12.24 7.90
C ALA A 5 23.67 -11.24 7.11
N SER A 6 23.80 -11.21 5.78
CA SER A 6 22.97 -10.36 4.92
C SER A 6 21.54 -10.92 4.80
N TYR A 7 21.39 -12.25 4.67
CA TYR A 7 20.07 -12.89 4.66
C TYR A 7 19.39 -12.84 6.03
N GLY A 8 20.15 -12.94 7.14
CA GLY A 8 19.62 -12.72 8.48
C GLY A 8 19.04 -11.32 8.67
N LEU A 9 19.74 -10.29 8.16
CA LEU A 9 19.22 -8.93 8.17
C LEU A 9 17.97 -8.78 7.30
N LEU A 10 17.93 -9.37 6.10
CA LEU A 10 16.76 -9.36 5.25
C LEU A 10 15.55 -9.95 5.97
N GLY A 11 15.69 -11.13 6.58
CA GLY A 11 14.63 -11.76 7.36
C GLY A 11 14.16 -10.89 8.53
N PHE A 12 15.10 -10.27 9.26
CA PHE A 12 14.78 -9.38 10.38
C PHE A 12 14.03 -8.12 9.94
N LEU A 13 14.49 -7.45 8.87
CA LEU A 13 13.80 -6.28 8.32
C LEU A 13 12.44 -6.65 7.71
N THR A 14 12.30 -7.84 7.13
CA THR A 14 11.00 -8.36 6.66
C THR A 14 10.06 -8.59 7.84
N ALA A 15 10.53 -9.16 8.96
CA ALA A 15 9.72 -9.34 10.18
C ALA A 15 9.25 -8.00 10.76
N ILE A 16 10.13 -6.99 10.82
CA ILE A 16 9.73 -5.62 11.22
C ILE A 16 8.70 -5.05 10.25
N ASN A 17 8.85 -5.29 8.94
CA ASN A 17 7.89 -4.81 7.95
C ASN A 17 6.54 -5.54 8.04
N ILE A 18 6.52 -6.83 8.40
CA ILE A 18 5.27 -7.56 8.72
C ILE A 18 4.58 -6.87 9.91
N LEU A 19 5.31 -6.59 10.98
CA LEU A 19 4.78 -5.87 12.15
C LEU A 19 4.23 -4.49 11.77
N ASN A 20 4.93 -3.76 10.90
CA ASN A 20 4.47 -2.48 10.37
C ASN A 20 3.12 -2.60 9.64
N PHE A 21 2.95 -3.63 8.78
CA PHE A 21 1.67 -3.84 8.10
C PHE A 21 0.57 -4.38 9.01
N ILE A 22 0.92 -5.14 10.07
CA ILE A 22 -0.04 -5.51 11.13
C ILE A 22 -0.59 -4.25 11.78
N ASP A 23 0.29 -3.35 12.24
CA ASP A 23 -0.07 -2.12 12.95
C ASP A 23 -0.90 -1.17 12.07
N ARG A 24 -0.48 -0.98 10.83
CA ARG A 24 -1.21 -0.18 9.83
C ARG A 24 -2.65 -0.64 9.65
N GLN A 25 -2.86 -1.95 9.60
CA GLN A 25 -4.16 -2.57 9.36
C GLN A 25 -4.99 -2.78 10.64
N LEU A 26 -4.40 -2.57 11.81
CA LEU A 26 -4.98 -2.94 13.08
C LEU A 26 -6.34 -2.29 13.35
N LEU A 27 -6.48 -0.99 13.08
CA LEU A 27 -7.76 -0.29 13.24
C LEU A 27 -8.84 -0.88 12.33
N THR A 28 -8.51 -1.20 11.08
CA THR A 28 -9.43 -1.81 10.13
C THR A 28 -9.83 -3.21 10.54
N SER A 29 -8.87 -4.04 10.97
CA SER A 29 -9.12 -5.40 11.41
C SER A 29 -9.98 -5.47 12.68
N PHE A 30 -9.85 -4.48 13.57
CA PHE A 30 -10.62 -4.35 14.80
C PHE A 30 -11.82 -3.40 14.69
N SER A 31 -12.22 -2.98 13.48
CA SER A 31 -13.32 -2.03 13.28
C SER A 31 -14.60 -2.43 14.01
N ASN A 32 -15.00 -3.70 13.91
CA ASN A 32 -16.18 -4.26 14.58
C ASN A 32 -16.12 -4.25 16.12
N PHE A 33 -14.94 -4.02 16.69
CA PHE A 33 -14.76 -3.90 18.14
C PHE A 33 -14.60 -2.43 18.56
N ILE A 34 -13.86 -1.63 17.78
CA ILE A 34 -13.49 -0.26 18.12
C ILE A 34 -14.62 0.73 17.84
N VAL A 35 -15.28 0.62 16.68
CA VAL A 35 -16.33 1.54 16.26
C VAL A 35 -17.46 1.59 17.28
N PRO A 36 -18.10 0.44 17.68
CA PRO A 36 -19.16 0.47 18.69
C PRO A 36 -18.66 0.81 20.09
N ASP A 37 -17.46 0.35 20.47
CA ASP A 37 -16.92 0.61 21.83
C ASP A 37 -16.61 2.09 22.11
N LEU A 38 -16.20 2.84 21.09
CA LEU A 38 -15.91 4.27 21.19
C LEU A 38 -17.04 5.17 20.65
N GLY A 39 -18.13 4.58 20.15
CA GLY A 39 -19.24 5.33 19.54
C GLY A 39 -18.81 6.17 18.35
N LEU A 40 -17.91 5.65 17.52
CA LEU A 40 -17.41 6.37 16.35
C LEU A 40 -18.43 6.36 15.22
N THR A 41 -18.56 7.49 14.51
CA THR A 41 -19.24 7.50 13.21
C THR A 41 -18.35 6.89 12.14
N ASN A 42 -18.93 6.45 11.00
CA ASN A 42 -18.15 5.95 9.89
C ASN A 42 -17.22 7.02 9.28
N THR A 43 -17.66 8.28 9.28
CA THR A 43 -16.82 9.43 8.91
C THR A 43 -15.60 9.55 9.82
N GLN A 44 -15.78 9.46 11.13
CA GLN A 44 -14.67 9.49 12.09
C GLN A 44 -13.72 8.31 11.88
N PHE A 45 -14.26 7.12 11.69
CA PHE A 45 -13.45 5.94 11.41
C PHE A 45 -12.68 6.06 10.08
N GLY A 46 -13.31 6.61 9.04
CA GLY A 46 -12.67 6.94 7.77
C GLY A 46 -11.55 7.99 7.91
N LEU A 47 -11.74 9.01 8.74
CA LEU A 47 -10.68 10.00 9.04
C LEU A 47 -9.48 9.36 9.76
N LEU A 48 -9.72 8.45 10.71
CA LEU A 48 -8.67 7.74 11.45
C LEU A 48 -7.83 6.83 10.55
N THR A 49 -8.48 6.05 9.69
CA THR A 49 -7.82 5.06 8.84
C THR A 49 -7.30 5.67 7.53
N GLY A 50 -7.93 6.77 7.07
CA GLY A 50 -7.57 7.54 5.89
C GLY A 50 -6.64 8.71 6.18
N PHE A 51 -7.19 9.91 6.25
CA PHE A 51 -6.39 11.14 6.27
C PHE A 51 -5.41 11.26 7.43
N ALA A 52 -5.79 10.87 8.65
CA ALA A 52 -4.91 10.99 9.82
C ALA A 52 -3.58 10.23 9.64
N PHE A 53 -3.62 9.11 8.95
CA PHE A 53 -2.44 8.30 8.70
C PHE A 53 -1.80 8.60 7.33
N ILE A 54 -2.59 8.53 6.25
CA ILE A 54 -2.09 8.50 4.88
C ILE A 54 -1.38 9.79 4.49
N ILE A 55 -1.91 10.95 4.89
CA ILE A 55 -1.29 12.23 4.55
C ILE A 55 0.09 12.34 5.19
N PHE A 56 0.17 12.10 6.49
CA PHE A 56 1.44 12.24 7.21
C PHE A 56 2.45 11.17 6.78
N TYR A 57 2.02 9.93 6.60
CA TYR A 57 2.85 8.85 6.06
C TYR A 57 3.42 9.20 4.67
N SER A 58 2.57 9.68 3.76
CA SER A 58 2.97 9.95 2.37
C SER A 58 3.85 11.18 2.25
N LEU A 59 3.52 12.26 2.96
CA LEU A 59 4.32 13.48 2.94
C LEU A 59 5.68 13.26 3.60
N MET A 60 5.70 12.66 4.78
CA MET A 60 6.95 12.41 5.50
C MET A 60 7.83 11.37 4.78
N GLY A 61 7.23 10.38 4.11
CA GLY A 61 7.97 9.40 3.31
C GLY A 61 8.87 10.03 2.24
N LEU A 62 8.47 11.18 1.67
CA LEU A 62 9.28 11.92 0.71
C LEU A 62 10.60 12.46 1.34
N PHE A 63 10.56 12.82 2.61
CA PHE A 63 11.71 13.39 3.32
C PHE A 63 12.56 12.31 3.98
N MET A 64 11.94 11.23 4.46
CA MET A 64 12.63 10.18 5.24
C MET A 64 13.72 9.48 4.43
N GLY A 65 13.58 9.33 3.13
CA GLY A 65 14.62 8.80 2.26
C GLY A 65 15.89 9.67 2.25
N THR A 66 15.74 10.99 2.19
CA THR A 66 16.87 11.93 2.20
C THR A 66 17.54 12.05 3.58
N ILE A 67 16.76 11.89 4.64
CA ILE A 67 17.28 11.85 6.01
C ILE A 67 18.05 10.54 6.23
N ALA A 68 17.51 9.41 5.77
CA ALA A 68 18.14 8.09 5.90
C ALA A 68 19.55 8.03 5.31
N ASP A 69 19.80 8.78 4.23
CA ASP A 69 21.13 8.84 3.60
C ASP A 69 22.17 9.59 4.44
N ARG A 70 21.77 10.32 5.48
CA ARG A 70 22.64 11.18 6.31
C ARG A 70 22.81 10.71 7.75
N VAL A 71 22.01 9.75 8.18
CA VAL A 71 21.97 9.27 9.57
C VAL A 71 22.38 7.80 9.66
N HIS A 72 22.63 7.34 10.88
CA HIS A 72 22.87 5.92 11.16
C HIS A 72 21.56 5.14 10.99
N ARG A 73 21.39 4.48 9.83
CA ARG A 73 20.14 3.85 9.38
C ARG A 73 19.53 2.87 10.39
N PRO A 74 20.27 1.92 11.01
CA PRO A 74 19.70 1.05 12.04
C PRO A 74 19.11 1.80 13.22
N ARG A 75 19.78 2.85 13.72
CA ARG A 75 19.27 3.67 14.82
C ARG A 75 18.03 4.48 14.38
N PHE A 76 17.99 4.91 13.14
CA PHE A 76 16.85 5.65 12.58
C PHE A 76 15.62 4.75 12.42
N ILE A 77 15.79 3.51 11.94
CA ILE A 77 14.72 2.50 11.93
C ILE A 77 14.26 2.20 13.36
N SER A 78 15.19 1.99 14.31
CA SER A 78 14.86 1.73 15.71
C SER A 78 14.05 2.87 16.33
N PHE A 79 14.42 4.13 16.06
CA PHE A 79 13.68 5.29 16.52
C PHE A 79 12.26 5.32 15.95
N GLY A 80 12.09 5.16 14.63
CA GLY A 80 10.77 5.10 14.01
C GLY A 80 9.91 3.98 14.58
N LEU A 81 10.50 2.78 14.70
CA LEU A 81 9.85 1.59 15.26
C LEU A 81 9.42 1.80 16.72
N ALA A 82 10.28 2.37 17.56
CA ALA A 82 9.94 2.68 18.95
C ALA A 82 8.82 3.73 19.03
N LEU A 83 8.87 4.78 18.19
CA LEU A 83 7.87 5.83 18.14
C LEU A 83 6.49 5.27 17.81
N TRP A 84 6.33 4.55 16.68
CA TRP A 84 5.02 4.03 16.33
C TRP A 84 4.53 2.96 17.32
N SER A 85 5.43 2.12 17.85
CA SER A 85 5.06 1.06 18.80
C SER A 85 4.54 1.62 20.13
N ILE A 86 5.17 2.68 20.66
CA ILE A 86 4.67 3.39 21.84
C ILE A 86 3.27 3.97 21.54
N LEU A 87 3.10 4.61 20.39
CA LEU A 87 1.83 5.23 20.01
C LEU A 87 0.74 4.20 19.73
N THR A 88 1.08 3.01 19.23
CA THR A 88 0.15 1.88 19.13
C THR A 88 -0.30 1.43 20.50
N ALA A 89 0.61 1.27 21.46
CA ALA A 89 0.24 0.95 22.84
C ALA A 89 -0.64 2.06 23.46
N VAL A 90 -0.29 3.33 23.25
CA VAL A 90 -1.11 4.48 23.71
C VAL A 90 -2.49 4.46 23.07
N SER A 91 -2.62 4.07 21.80
CA SER A 91 -3.92 3.92 21.14
C SER A 91 -4.81 2.87 21.81
N GLY A 92 -4.23 1.85 22.45
CA GLY A 92 -4.97 0.89 23.28
C GLY A 92 -5.64 1.49 24.53
N MET A 93 -5.20 2.69 24.97
CA MET A 93 -5.81 3.42 26.11
C MET A 93 -6.97 4.33 25.66
N ALA A 94 -7.27 4.40 24.37
CA ALA A 94 -8.22 5.34 23.83
C ALA A 94 -9.65 5.13 24.37
N LYS A 95 -10.29 6.25 24.72
CA LYS A 95 -11.70 6.35 25.16
C LYS A 95 -12.50 7.31 24.29
N SER A 96 -11.90 7.88 23.26
CA SER A 96 -12.53 8.84 22.36
C SER A 96 -11.82 8.87 21.00
N PHE A 97 -12.48 9.47 20.01
CA PHE A 97 -11.93 9.73 18.68
C PHE A 97 -10.55 10.41 18.74
N TRP A 98 -10.41 11.49 19.51
CA TRP A 98 -9.17 12.26 19.56
C TRP A 98 -7.99 11.51 20.16
N MET A 99 -8.26 10.60 21.09
CA MET A 99 -7.23 9.74 21.67
C MET A 99 -6.69 8.68 20.70
N LEU A 100 -7.42 8.38 19.63
CA LEU A 100 -6.92 7.58 18.50
C LEU A 100 -6.32 8.47 17.40
N PHE A 101 -6.95 9.62 17.11
CA PHE A 101 -6.59 10.47 15.98
C PHE A 101 -5.18 11.06 16.10
N ILE A 102 -4.83 11.58 17.28
CA ILE A 102 -3.51 12.20 17.50
C ILE A 102 -2.38 11.17 17.39
N PRO A 103 -2.40 10.03 18.10
CA PRO A 103 -1.40 8.98 17.90
C PRO A 103 -1.29 8.52 16.44
N ARG A 104 -2.42 8.41 15.73
CA ARG A 104 -2.43 7.92 14.35
C ARG A 104 -1.63 8.81 13.37
N ILE A 105 -1.65 10.13 13.57
CA ILE A 105 -0.82 11.08 12.82
C ILE A 105 0.67 10.75 13.01
N PHE A 106 1.11 10.62 14.25
CA PHE A 106 2.52 10.36 14.56
C PHE A 106 2.97 8.94 14.24
N ILE A 107 2.07 7.96 14.28
CA ILE A 107 2.32 6.59 13.77
C ILE A 107 2.67 6.68 12.28
N GLY A 108 1.90 7.42 11.47
CA GLY A 108 2.20 7.62 10.06
C GLY A 108 3.59 8.23 9.81
N ILE A 109 4.02 9.18 10.65
CA ILE A 109 5.37 9.75 10.59
C ILE A 109 6.43 8.69 10.92
N GLY A 110 6.27 7.94 12.01
CA GLY A 110 7.20 6.91 12.44
C GLY A 110 7.37 5.80 11.41
N GLU A 111 6.26 5.29 10.87
CA GLU A 111 6.25 4.23 9.87
C GLU A 111 6.87 4.64 8.53
N SER A 112 6.78 5.92 8.16
CA SER A 112 7.35 6.43 6.91
C SER A 112 8.88 6.28 6.82
N ILE A 113 9.56 6.10 7.95
CA ILE A 113 11.01 5.87 8.05
C ILE A 113 11.39 4.49 7.52
N MET A 114 10.52 3.47 7.74
CA MET A 114 10.88 2.06 7.61
C MET A 114 11.32 1.67 6.20
N THR A 115 10.46 1.81 5.22
CA THR A 115 10.70 1.28 3.86
C THR A 115 11.90 1.92 3.16
N PRO A 116 12.03 3.26 3.07
CA PRO A 116 13.16 3.87 2.38
C PRO A 116 14.49 3.53 3.06
N THR A 117 14.53 3.53 4.39
CA THR A 117 15.74 3.25 5.16
C THR A 117 16.14 1.77 5.07
N ALA A 118 15.17 0.84 5.16
CA ALA A 118 15.43 -0.58 5.05
C ALA A 118 15.95 -0.98 3.66
N LEU A 119 15.31 -0.48 2.59
CA LEU A 119 15.75 -0.74 1.22
C LEU A 119 17.12 -0.14 0.92
N SER A 120 17.43 1.05 1.47
CA SER A 120 18.78 1.64 1.39
C SER A 120 19.81 0.74 2.06
N LEU A 121 19.53 0.25 3.28
CA LEU A 121 20.43 -0.64 4.02
C LEU A 121 20.64 -1.99 3.30
N LEU A 122 19.58 -2.56 2.72
CA LEU A 122 19.63 -3.81 1.96
C LEU A 122 20.40 -3.64 0.64
N SER A 123 20.26 -2.50 -0.06
CA SER A 123 20.95 -2.24 -1.32
C SER A 123 22.46 -2.19 -1.17
N ASP A 124 22.98 -1.81 -0.01
CA ASP A 124 24.41 -1.81 0.28
C ASP A 124 24.95 -3.20 0.64
N ARG A 125 24.09 -4.13 1.06
CA ARG A 125 24.48 -5.50 1.45
C ARG A 125 24.33 -6.54 0.35
N PHE A 126 23.45 -6.30 -0.62
CA PHE A 126 23.21 -7.24 -1.70
C PHE A 126 23.70 -6.70 -3.04
N PRO A 127 24.18 -7.57 -3.96
CA PRO A 127 24.54 -7.16 -5.31
C PRO A 127 23.30 -6.74 -6.11
N LYS A 128 23.49 -5.78 -7.06
CA LYS A 128 22.39 -5.23 -7.88
C LYS A 128 21.52 -6.33 -8.54
N LYS A 129 22.13 -7.43 -9.00
CA LYS A 129 21.44 -8.57 -9.65
C LYS A 129 20.44 -9.28 -8.74
N ASN A 130 20.61 -9.21 -7.41
CA ASN A 130 19.76 -9.89 -6.43
C ASN A 130 18.69 -8.95 -5.83
N MET A 131 18.70 -7.66 -6.16
CA MET A 131 17.80 -6.69 -5.54
C MET A 131 16.33 -6.94 -5.83
N GLY A 132 15.99 -7.56 -6.97
CA GLY A 132 14.62 -8.00 -7.27
C GLY A 132 14.11 -9.04 -6.27
N PHE A 133 14.93 -10.07 -5.99
CA PHE A 133 14.63 -11.09 -4.98
C PHE A 133 14.53 -10.48 -3.57
N VAL A 134 15.49 -9.62 -3.19
CA VAL A 134 15.52 -8.98 -1.88
C VAL A 134 14.28 -8.11 -1.65
N ALA A 135 13.90 -7.30 -2.64
CA ALA A 135 12.68 -6.50 -2.58
C ALA A 135 11.43 -7.40 -2.54
N GLY A 136 11.38 -8.48 -3.32
CA GLY A 136 10.28 -9.44 -3.30
C GLY A 136 10.07 -10.03 -1.91
N VAL A 137 11.15 -10.51 -1.26
CA VAL A 137 11.08 -11.04 0.12
C VAL A 137 10.65 -9.95 1.11
N TYR A 138 11.20 -8.74 1.00
CA TYR A 138 10.84 -7.63 1.88
C TYR A 138 9.36 -7.25 1.77
N TYR A 139 8.81 -7.22 0.55
CA TYR A 139 7.40 -6.86 0.31
C TYR A 139 6.40 -8.01 0.51
N LEU A 140 6.85 -9.26 0.73
CA LEU A 140 5.96 -10.31 1.25
C LEU A 140 5.35 -9.92 2.59
N ALA A 141 5.94 -8.98 3.30
CA ALA A 141 5.39 -8.39 4.51
C ALA A 141 3.98 -7.79 4.32
N VAL A 142 3.63 -7.33 3.12
CA VAL A 142 2.32 -6.71 2.85
C VAL A 142 1.17 -7.70 3.06
N PRO A 143 1.03 -8.77 2.26
CA PRO A 143 -0.06 -9.73 2.43
C PRO A 143 0.02 -10.46 3.77
N LEU A 144 1.24 -10.79 4.25
CA LEU A 144 1.42 -11.46 5.53
C LEU A 144 0.98 -10.58 6.70
N GLY A 145 1.32 -9.28 6.70
CA GLY A 145 0.97 -8.35 7.77
C GLY A 145 -0.54 -8.06 7.80
N ILE A 146 -1.16 -7.84 6.64
CA ILE A 146 -2.61 -7.64 6.53
C ILE A 146 -3.36 -8.85 7.09
N SER A 147 -3.00 -10.06 6.66
CA SER A 147 -3.63 -11.28 7.12
C SER A 147 -3.37 -11.56 8.61
N ALA A 148 -2.14 -11.30 9.09
CA ALA A 148 -1.81 -11.45 10.50
C ALA A 148 -2.59 -10.46 11.38
N SER A 149 -2.86 -9.23 10.91
CA SER A 149 -3.71 -8.27 11.60
C SER A 149 -5.15 -8.79 11.75
N LEU A 150 -5.71 -9.36 10.67
CA LEU A 150 -7.04 -9.98 10.69
C LEU A 150 -7.08 -11.21 11.60
N PHE A 151 -6.05 -12.05 11.58
CA PHE A 151 -5.92 -13.17 12.52
C PHE A 151 -5.81 -12.70 13.96
N THR A 152 -5.10 -11.59 14.22
CA THR A 152 -5.04 -10.99 15.56
C THR A 152 -6.44 -10.59 16.02
N ALA A 153 -7.22 -9.93 15.17
CA ALA A 153 -8.60 -9.57 15.49
C ALA A 153 -9.51 -10.81 15.68
N GLY A 154 -9.36 -11.83 14.84
CA GLY A 154 -10.20 -13.01 14.85
C GLY A 154 -9.88 -14.05 15.94
N TYR A 155 -8.61 -14.16 16.35
CA TYR A 155 -8.20 -15.14 17.38
C TYR A 155 -7.94 -14.51 18.74
N LEU A 156 -7.22 -13.38 18.78
CA LEU A 156 -6.86 -12.73 20.04
C LEU A 156 -7.90 -11.72 20.50
N GLY A 157 -8.63 -11.10 19.55
CA GLY A 157 -9.66 -10.13 19.86
C GLY A 157 -10.73 -10.63 20.86
N PRO A 158 -11.34 -11.81 20.67
CA PRO A 158 -12.31 -12.36 21.61
C PRO A 158 -11.75 -12.68 23.01
N ILE A 159 -10.46 -13.04 23.08
CA ILE A 159 -9.79 -13.50 24.32
C ILE A 159 -9.25 -12.32 25.13
N LEU A 160 -8.53 -11.41 24.45
CA LEU A 160 -7.79 -10.33 25.08
C LEU A 160 -8.54 -8.99 25.04
N GLY A 161 -9.46 -8.85 24.11
CA GLY A 161 -10.01 -7.56 23.72
C GLY A 161 -9.05 -6.73 22.85
N TRP A 162 -9.59 -5.77 22.09
CA TRP A 162 -8.80 -4.98 21.15
C TRP A 162 -7.70 -4.14 21.84
N ARG A 163 -7.97 -3.61 23.04
CA ARG A 163 -7.00 -2.79 23.80
C ARG A 163 -5.72 -3.56 24.15
N ASN A 164 -5.87 -4.78 24.66
CA ASN A 164 -4.73 -5.60 25.03
C ASN A 164 -3.95 -6.09 23.80
N CYS A 165 -4.62 -6.28 22.65
CA CYS A 165 -3.93 -6.56 21.39
C CYS A 165 -3.03 -5.39 20.94
N PHE A 166 -3.49 -4.14 21.13
CA PHE A 166 -2.69 -2.94 20.85
C PHE A 166 -1.48 -2.85 21.81
N TYR A 167 -1.66 -3.14 23.10
CA TYR A 167 -0.52 -3.19 24.06
C TYR A 167 0.47 -4.27 23.68
N LEU A 168 0.00 -5.46 23.32
CA LEU A 168 0.86 -6.59 22.94
C LEU A 168 1.71 -6.25 21.72
N LEU A 169 1.08 -5.69 20.67
CA LEU A 169 1.78 -5.33 19.44
C LEU A 169 2.75 -4.17 19.65
N GLY A 170 2.37 -3.16 20.44
CA GLY A 170 3.27 -2.08 20.82
C GLY A 170 4.48 -2.59 21.59
N LEU A 171 4.28 -3.48 22.57
CA LEU A 171 5.38 -4.10 23.31
C LEU A 171 6.30 -4.92 22.40
N LEU A 172 5.71 -5.74 21.52
CA LEU A 172 6.48 -6.52 20.54
C LEU A 172 7.34 -5.62 19.65
N GLY A 173 6.78 -4.50 19.18
CA GLY A 173 7.54 -3.54 18.39
C GLY A 173 8.68 -2.89 19.15
N LEU A 174 8.51 -2.58 20.43
CA LEU A 174 9.61 -2.08 21.28
C LEU A 174 10.73 -3.10 21.43
N VAL A 175 10.40 -4.37 21.55
CA VAL A 175 11.40 -5.46 21.58
C VAL A 175 12.20 -5.50 20.27
N PHE A 176 11.52 -5.42 19.12
CA PHE A 176 12.19 -5.35 17.81
C PHE A 176 13.04 -4.07 17.68
N ALA A 177 12.58 -2.93 18.22
CA ALA A 177 13.34 -1.68 18.21
C ALA A 177 14.65 -1.82 18.99
N LEU A 178 14.64 -2.48 20.15
CA LEU A 178 15.83 -2.77 20.92
C LEU A 178 16.81 -3.68 20.14
N PHE A 179 16.31 -4.75 19.51
CA PHE A 179 17.15 -5.62 18.69
C PHE A 179 17.74 -4.88 17.49
N MET A 180 17.01 -3.92 16.91
CA MET A 180 17.51 -3.11 15.79
C MET A 180 18.70 -2.23 16.15
N LEU A 181 18.86 -1.82 17.43
CA LEU A 181 20.03 -1.06 17.90
C LEU A 181 21.35 -1.85 17.81
N TRP A 182 21.29 -3.18 17.86
CA TRP A 182 22.48 -4.05 17.75
C TRP A 182 22.87 -4.32 16.29
N VAL A 183 22.04 -3.95 15.33
CA VAL A 183 22.38 -4.07 13.92
C VAL A 183 23.47 -3.06 13.56
N LYS A 184 24.58 -3.57 13.01
CA LYS A 184 25.70 -2.72 12.59
C LYS A 184 25.34 -1.96 11.31
N GLU A 185 25.70 -0.68 11.29
CA GLU A 185 25.63 0.12 10.07
C GLU A 185 26.50 -0.48 8.96
N THR A 186 26.05 -0.33 7.74
CA THR A 186 26.81 -0.74 6.56
C THR A 186 27.30 0.53 5.86
N PRO A 187 28.62 0.65 5.60
CA PRO A 187 29.13 1.79 4.83
C PRO A 187 28.35 1.94 3.53
N HIS A 188 27.98 3.17 3.18
CA HIS A 188 27.35 3.42 1.89
C HIS A 188 28.27 2.93 0.79
N ARG A 189 27.75 2.03 -0.05
CA ARG A 189 28.46 1.64 -1.26
C ARG A 189 28.62 2.89 -2.12
N GLN A 190 29.87 3.23 -2.50
CA GLN A 190 30.12 4.34 -3.41
C GLN A 190 29.24 4.14 -4.65
N ARG A 191 28.19 4.94 -4.73
CA ARG A 191 27.34 4.98 -5.92
C ARG A 191 28.17 5.64 -6.98
N ASP A 192 28.35 5.00 -8.13
CA ASP A 192 28.99 5.63 -9.29
C ASP A 192 28.38 7.01 -9.48
N ILE A 193 29.24 8.04 -9.48
CA ILE A 193 28.87 9.46 -9.54
C ILE A 193 28.04 9.76 -10.81
N THR A 194 28.12 8.89 -11.82
CA THR A 194 27.34 8.94 -13.06
C THR A 194 25.85 8.56 -12.89
N GLN A 195 25.48 7.91 -11.79
CA GLN A 195 24.10 7.65 -11.42
C GLN A 195 23.77 8.44 -10.15
N GLN A 196 23.69 9.75 -10.27
CA GLN A 196 23.22 10.59 -9.16
C GLN A 196 21.85 10.09 -8.69
N PRO A 197 21.74 9.70 -7.41
CA PRO A 197 20.46 9.32 -6.87
C PRO A 197 19.64 10.55 -6.58
N SER A 198 18.37 10.33 -6.56
CA SER A 198 17.28 11.16 -6.09
C SER A 198 17.38 11.75 -4.69
N SER A 199 18.53 11.69 -4.03
CA SER A 199 18.84 12.45 -2.81
C SER A 199 19.41 13.84 -3.12
N ALA A 200 19.20 14.34 -4.34
CA ALA A 200 19.44 15.76 -4.58
C ALA A 200 18.61 16.53 -3.55
N VAL A 201 19.30 17.14 -2.60
CA VAL A 201 18.79 18.18 -1.71
C VAL A 201 17.68 18.90 -2.47
N ILE A 202 16.47 18.94 -1.89
CA ILE A 202 15.36 19.73 -2.42
C ILE A 202 15.80 21.19 -2.37
N ASN A 203 16.69 21.56 -3.27
CA ASN A 203 16.99 22.94 -3.58
C ASN A 203 15.81 23.44 -4.44
N ARG A 204 15.29 24.60 -4.14
CA ARG A 204 14.12 25.18 -4.83
C ARG A 204 14.26 25.14 -6.36
N LYS A 205 15.48 25.26 -6.88
CA LYS A 205 15.80 25.17 -8.31
C LYS A 205 15.62 23.73 -8.84
N ASN A 206 16.12 22.73 -8.12
CA ASN A 206 16.01 21.31 -8.49
C ASN A 206 14.56 20.80 -8.38
N PHE A 207 13.79 21.32 -7.43
CA PHE A 207 12.37 20.99 -7.28
C PHE A 207 11.54 21.55 -8.44
N HIS A 208 11.78 22.79 -8.86
CA HIS A 208 11.09 23.40 -10.03
C HIS A 208 11.42 22.64 -11.33
N GLU A 209 12.69 22.27 -11.51
CA GLU A 209 13.12 21.47 -12.64
C GLU A 209 12.42 20.09 -12.64
N ALA A 210 12.36 19.41 -11.50
CA ALA A 210 11.68 18.13 -11.36
C ALA A 210 10.18 18.22 -11.69
N ILE A 211 9.48 19.25 -11.21
CA ILE A 211 8.07 19.50 -11.55
C ILE A 211 7.91 19.79 -13.04
N THR A 212 8.79 20.57 -13.63
CA THR A 212 8.73 20.88 -15.07
C THR A 212 8.88 19.61 -15.90
N ILE A 213 9.88 18.77 -15.58
CA ILE A 213 10.11 17.50 -16.27
C ILE A 213 8.91 16.55 -16.05
N LEU A 214 8.37 16.46 -14.82
CA LEU A 214 7.18 15.68 -14.52
C LEU A 214 6.01 16.12 -15.39
N ARG A 215 5.72 17.43 -15.43
CA ARG A 215 4.63 17.99 -16.24
C ARG A 215 4.82 17.68 -17.73
N THR A 216 6.03 17.88 -18.25
CA THR A 216 6.37 17.57 -19.65
C THR A 216 6.20 16.09 -19.94
N SER A 217 6.70 15.19 -19.05
CA SER A 217 6.55 13.74 -19.22
C SER A 217 5.08 13.30 -19.23
N LEU A 218 4.23 13.87 -18.37
CA LEU A 218 2.80 13.58 -18.33
C LEU A 218 2.04 14.11 -19.56
N GLN A 219 2.53 15.18 -20.17
CA GLN A 219 1.97 15.71 -21.42
C GLN A 219 2.42 14.90 -22.64
N GLN A 220 3.66 14.47 -22.65
CA GLN A 220 4.31 13.78 -23.75
C GLN A 220 3.93 12.29 -23.82
N TYR A 221 3.88 11.58 -22.68
CA TYR A 221 3.63 10.14 -22.62
C TYR A 221 2.20 9.86 -22.12
N ALA A 222 1.29 9.60 -23.06
CA ALA A 222 -0.10 9.32 -22.77
C ALA A 222 -0.25 8.05 -21.90
N SER A 223 0.55 7.01 -22.16
CA SER A 223 0.53 5.78 -21.39
C SER A 223 0.89 6.00 -19.91
N LEU A 224 1.88 6.85 -19.61
CA LEU A 224 2.23 7.21 -18.23
C LEU A 224 1.08 7.92 -17.52
N LYS A 225 0.54 8.96 -18.17
CA LYS A 225 -0.59 9.74 -17.64
C LYS A 225 -1.79 8.86 -17.32
N TRP A 226 -2.20 8.03 -18.27
CA TRP A 226 -3.35 7.15 -18.12
C TRP A 226 -3.10 6.02 -17.11
N THR A 227 -1.87 5.53 -16.98
CA THR A 227 -1.50 4.57 -15.91
C THR A 227 -1.69 5.19 -14.52
N ILE A 228 -1.32 6.45 -14.33
CA ILE A 228 -1.49 7.16 -13.06
C ILE A 228 -2.98 7.35 -12.75
N TYR A 229 -3.79 7.80 -13.72
CA TYR A 229 -5.22 7.96 -13.53
C TYR A 229 -5.93 6.63 -13.24
N GLY A 230 -5.58 5.56 -13.97
CA GLY A 230 -6.09 4.22 -13.71
C GLY A 230 -5.74 3.72 -12.32
N GLY A 231 -4.50 3.96 -11.88
CA GLY A 231 -4.06 3.65 -10.53
C GLY A 231 -4.86 4.38 -9.45
N ILE A 232 -5.09 5.69 -9.62
CA ILE A 232 -5.92 6.48 -8.70
C ILE A 232 -7.34 5.91 -8.63
N ALA A 233 -7.97 5.67 -9.79
CA ALA A 233 -9.34 5.16 -9.86
C ALA A 233 -9.50 3.80 -9.17
N VAL A 234 -8.55 2.87 -9.37
CA VAL A 234 -8.55 1.58 -8.66
C VAL A 234 -8.45 1.76 -7.15
N HIS A 235 -7.68 2.72 -6.66
CA HIS A 235 -7.48 2.92 -5.23
C HIS A 235 -8.69 3.54 -4.51
N PHE A 236 -9.68 4.07 -5.23
CA PHE A 236 -10.93 4.49 -4.59
C PHE A 236 -11.69 3.33 -3.97
N ILE A 237 -11.82 2.19 -4.66
CA ILE A 237 -12.48 1.01 -4.05
C ILE A 237 -11.62 0.41 -2.93
N LEU A 238 -10.28 0.41 -3.07
CA LEU A 238 -9.40 -0.01 -1.98
C LEU A 238 -9.62 0.81 -0.72
N GLY A 239 -9.87 2.12 -0.87
CA GLY A 239 -10.26 2.97 0.25
C GLY A 239 -11.57 2.52 0.88
N ALA A 240 -12.61 2.28 0.07
CA ALA A 240 -13.92 1.84 0.57
C ALA A 240 -13.86 0.48 1.29
N MET A 241 -12.99 -0.43 0.86
CA MET A 241 -12.81 -1.75 1.49
C MET A 241 -12.35 -1.70 2.96
N VAL A 242 -11.93 -0.56 3.47
CA VAL A 242 -11.67 -0.36 4.91
C VAL A 242 -12.94 -0.60 5.74
N PHE A 243 -14.13 -0.39 5.16
CA PHE A 243 -15.43 -0.62 5.79
C PHE A 243 -15.97 -2.06 5.59
N GLU A 244 -15.24 -2.90 4.87
CA GLU A 244 -15.71 -4.25 4.51
C GLU A 244 -15.91 -5.15 5.75
N GLN A 245 -15.06 -5.00 6.80
CA GLN A 245 -15.26 -5.75 8.04
C GLN A 245 -16.55 -5.35 8.77
N LEU A 246 -16.92 -4.07 8.75
CA LEU A 246 -18.19 -3.57 9.29
C LEU A 246 -19.35 -4.07 8.43
N TRP A 247 -19.24 -4.00 7.12
CA TRP A 247 -20.24 -4.53 6.19
C TRP A 247 -20.56 -6.00 6.40
N PHE A 248 -19.57 -6.85 6.61
CA PHE A 248 -19.77 -8.27 6.87
C PHE A 248 -20.60 -8.52 8.12
N VAL A 249 -20.42 -7.70 9.16
CA VAL A 249 -21.14 -7.88 10.43
C VAL A 249 -22.51 -7.22 10.38
N GLU A 250 -22.58 -5.96 9.95
CA GLU A 250 -23.82 -5.16 10.03
C GLU A 250 -24.88 -5.56 8.99
N GLU A 251 -24.47 -5.94 7.77
CA GLU A 251 -25.41 -6.24 6.68
C GLU A 251 -25.42 -7.71 6.28
N LYS A 252 -24.30 -8.45 6.41
CA LYS A 252 -24.24 -9.88 6.06
C LYS A 252 -24.40 -10.81 7.25
N GLY A 253 -24.47 -10.27 8.49
CA GLY A 253 -24.78 -11.03 9.69
C GLY A 253 -23.68 -11.98 10.18
N PHE A 254 -22.44 -11.83 9.72
CA PHE A 254 -21.32 -12.64 10.20
C PHE A 254 -20.95 -12.30 11.64
N GLU A 255 -20.48 -13.31 12.37
CA GLU A 255 -19.82 -13.08 13.65
C GLU A 255 -18.46 -12.40 13.42
N LYS A 256 -18.18 -11.33 14.19
CA LYS A 256 -17.02 -10.44 13.97
C LYS A 256 -15.66 -11.12 14.03
N ALA A 257 -15.49 -12.12 14.91
CA ALA A 257 -14.21 -12.83 14.99
C ALA A 257 -14.10 -13.91 13.91
N GLU A 258 -15.21 -14.53 13.53
CA GLU A 258 -15.25 -15.53 12.47
C GLU A 258 -14.89 -14.93 11.12
N ILE A 259 -15.54 -13.82 10.74
CA ILE A 259 -15.28 -13.18 9.45
C ILE A 259 -13.87 -12.59 9.37
N ALA A 260 -13.32 -12.10 10.48
CA ALA A 260 -11.92 -11.66 10.51
C ALA A 260 -10.96 -12.82 10.22
N ARG A 261 -11.22 -14.03 10.76
CA ARG A 261 -10.41 -15.23 10.43
C ARG A 261 -10.55 -15.63 8.97
N ILE A 262 -11.77 -15.66 8.45
CA ILE A 262 -12.05 -16.02 7.05
C ILE A 262 -11.36 -15.01 6.11
N ALA A 263 -11.55 -13.72 6.33
CA ALA A 263 -10.91 -12.67 5.53
C ALA A 263 -9.37 -12.72 5.64
N GLY A 264 -8.84 -13.03 6.81
CA GLY A 264 -7.40 -13.24 7.01
C GLY A 264 -6.87 -14.42 6.18
N PHE A 265 -7.60 -15.53 6.14
CA PHE A 265 -7.22 -16.69 5.32
C PHE A 265 -7.36 -16.43 3.81
N MET A 266 -8.45 -15.78 3.39
CA MET A 266 -8.66 -15.38 1.99
C MET A 266 -7.61 -14.37 1.53
N GLY A 267 -7.27 -13.39 2.37
CA GLY A 267 -6.23 -12.41 2.10
C GLY A 267 -4.83 -13.04 1.99
N LEU A 268 -4.52 -14.00 2.87
CA LEU A 268 -3.26 -14.72 2.83
C LEU A 268 -3.13 -15.56 1.55
N THR A 269 -4.12 -16.40 1.27
CA THR A 269 -4.07 -17.33 0.14
C THR A 269 -4.31 -16.60 -1.18
N GLY A 270 -5.43 -15.89 -1.32
CA GLY A 270 -5.79 -15.16 -2.53
C GLY A 270 -4.80 -14.03 -2.84
N GLY A 271 -4.44 -13.23 -1.83
CA GLY A 271 -3.50 -12.12 -2.01
C GLY A 271 -2.09 -12.56 -2.43
N VAL A 272 -1.55 -13.61 -1.80
CA VAL A 272 -0.21 -14.15 -2.18
C VAL A 272 -0.26 -14.79 -3.56
N MET A 273 -1.26 -15.65 -3.83
CA MET A 273 -1.42 -16.27 -5.14
C MET A 273 -1.62 -15.23 -6.25
N GLY A 274 -2.45 -14.22 -6.00
CA GLY A 274 -2.69 -13.13 -6.92
C GLY A 274 -1.42 -12.31 -7.21
N ASN A 275 -0.61 -12.02 -6.19
CA ASN A 275 0.64 -11.27 -6.36
C ASN A 275 1.65 -12.04 -7.24
N ILE A 276 1.82 -13.33 -6.99
CA ILE A 276 2.69 -14.19 -7.81
C ILE A 276 2.15 -14.27 -9.24
N PHE A 277 0.87 -14.57 -9.39
CA PHE A 277 0.23 -14.67 -10.71
C PHE A 277 0.31 -13.34 -11.48
N GLY A 278 -0.04 -12.23 -10.85
CA GLY A 278 -0.04 -10.90 -11.47
C GLY A 278 1.35 -10.51 -11.97
N GLY A 279 2.40 -10.80 -11.21
CA GLY A 279 3.78 -10.57 -11.63
C GLY A 279 4.16 -11.41 -12.86
N ILE A 280 4.01 -12.74 -12.78
CA ILE A 280 4.40 -13.67 -13.84
C ILE A 280 3.53 -13.48 -15.10
N ALA A 281 2.20 -13.44 -14.93
CA ALA A 281 1.28 -13.32 -16.06
C ALA A 281 1.36 -11.95 -16.72
N GLY A 282 1.57 -10.87 -15.94
CA GLY A 282 1.77 -9.52 -16.47
C GLY A 282 3.05 -9.42 -17.32
N ASP A 283 4.15 -10.01 -16.86
CA ASP A 283 5.41 -10.05 -17.60
C ASP A 283 5.30 -10.90 -18.88
N TYR A 284 4.67 -12.08 -18.77
CA TYR A 284 4.43 -12.95 -19.91
C TYR A 284 3.53 -12.28 -20.96
N TYR A 285 2.43 -11.66 -20.52
CA TYR A 285 1.52 -10.92 -21.41
C TYR A 285 2.25 -9.80 -22.16
N ALA A 286 3.01 -8.98 -21.44
CA ALA A 286 3.77 -7.88 -22.04
C ALA A 286 4.79 -8.38 -23.07
N LYS A 287 5.45 -9.51 -22.79
CA LYS A 287 6.43 -10.13 -23.69
C LYS A 287 5.80 -10.70 -24.96
N VAL A 288 4.65 -11.37 -24.84
CA VAL A 288 4.00 -12.05 -25.97
C VAL A 288 3.26 -11.08 -26.88
N THR A 289 2.55 -10.10 -26.29
CA THR A 289 1.70 -9.18 -27.05
C THR A 289 2.43 -7.93 -27.51
N GLY A 290 3.55 -7.58 -26.88
CA GLY A 290 4.22 -6.28 -27.07
C GLY A 290 3.42 -5.10 -26.52
N GLN A 291 2.26 -5.36 -25.89
CA GLN A 291 1.47 -4.35 -25.16
C GLN A 291 1.99 -4.26 -23.73
N GLY A 292 1.84 -3.09 -23.11
CA GLY A 292 2.31 -2.88 -21.74
C GLY A 292 1.50 -3.71 -20.72
N ARG A 293 2.06 -3.83 -19.51
CA ARG A 293 1.38 -4.47 -18.37
C ARG A 293 0.06 -3.77 -18.00
N GLN A 294 -0.16 -2.54 -18.46
CA GLN A 294 -1.42 -1.80 -18.33
C GLN A 294 -2.58 -2.51 -19.02
N MET A 295 -2.34 -3.08 -20.19
CA MET A 295 -3.37 -3.84 -20.91
C MET A 295 -3.67 -5.17 -20.20
N PHE A 296 -2.69 -5.81 -19.61
CA PHE A 296 -2.92 -6.97 -18.72
C PHE A 296 -3.81 -6.59 -17.54
N LEU A 297 -3.54 -5.46 -16.89
CA LEU A 297 -4.35 -4.95 -15.79
C LEU A 297 -5.79 -4.65 -16.22
N PHE A 298 -5.97 -4.07 -17.40
CA PHE A 298 -7.31 -3.87 -17.98
C PHE A 298 -8.09 -5.17 -18.06
N TRP A 299 -7.50 -6.23 -18.63
CA TRP A 299 -8.14 -7.54 -18.73
C TRP A 299 -8.39 -8.19 -17.37
N CYS A 300 -7.43 -8.10 -16.45
CA CYS A 300 -7.61 -8.58 -15.09
C CYS A 300 -8.80 -7.92 -14.40
N ILE A 301 -8.87 -6.60 -14.41
CA ILE A 301 -9.97 -5.87 -13.75
C ILE A 301 -11.29 -6.23 -14.42
N LEU A 302 -11.36 -6.19 -15.75
CA LEU A 302 -12.57 -6.53 -16.49
C LEU A 302 -13.09 -7.95 -16.18
N LEU A 303 -12.18 -8.93 -16.05
CA LEU A 303 -12.53 -10.32 -15.77
C LEU A 303 -13.08 -10.51 -14.35
N PHE A 304 -12.51 -9.81 -13.36
CA PHE A 304 -12.86 -10.01 -11.94
C PHE A 304 -13.92 -9.04 -11.41
N VAL A 305 -14.23 -7.94 -12.10
CA VAL A 305 -15.31 -7.02 -11.70
C VAL A 305 -16.64 -7.73 -11.46
N PRO A 306 -17.11 -8.68 -12.31
CA PRO A 306 -18.36 -9.40 -12.04
C PRO A 306 -18.34 -10.12 -10.69
N ALA A 307 -17.26 -10.81 -10.35
CA ALA A 307 -17.13 -11.50 -9.07
C ALA A 307 -17.20 -10.51 -7.89
N ASN A 308 -16.53 -9.35 -8.00
CA ASN A 308 -16.57 -8.31 -6.97
C ASN A 308 -17.97 -7.68 -6.80
N ILE A 309 -18.79 -7.66 -7.84
CA ILE A 309 -20.18 -7.20 -7.75
C ILE A 309 -21.04 -8.29 -7.14
N ILE A 310 -20.95 -9.54 -7.66
CA ILE A 310 -21.76 -10.66 -7.25
C ILE A 310 -21.71 -10.87 -5.74
N TYR A 311 -20.51 -10.92 -5.14
CA TYR A 311 -20.44 -11.21 -3.71
C TYR A 311 -20.98 -10.08 -2.82
N ARG A 312 -21.11 -8.86 -3.34
CA ARG A 312 -21.74 -7.73 -2.61
C ARG A 312 -23.25 -7.74 -2.66
N ILE A 313 -23.83 -8.25 -3.77
CA ILE A 313 -25.29 -8.30 -3.95
C ILE A 313 -25.89 -9.66 -3.59
N THR A 314 -25.08 -10.68 -3.32
CA THR A 314 -25.55 -12.02 -2.94
C THR A 314 -25.98 -12.00 -1.48
N ASP A 315 -27.22 -12.44 -1.21
CA ASP A 315 -27.78 -12.51 0.14
C ASP A 315 -27.37 -13.77 0.88
N ASP A 316 -27.01 -14.82 0.15
CA ASP A 316 -26.59 -16.10 0.72
C ASP A 316 -25.07 -16.10 0.97
N ASN A 317 -24.69 -16.39 2.22
CA ASN A 317 -23.30 -16.58 2.65
C ASN A 317 -22.76 -17.98 2.25
N GLY A 318 -23.16 -18.48 1.08
CA GLY A 318 -22.82 -19.79 0.56
C GLY A 318 -21.56 -19.83 -0.29
N PHE A 319 -21.42 -20.90 -1.07
CA PHE A 319 -20.24 -21.18 -1.90
C PHE A 319 -19.90 -20.05 -2.89
N ILE A 320 -20.92 -19.43 -3.51
CA ILE A 320 -20.73 -18.34 -4.48
C ILE A 320 -20.12 -17.12 -3.79
N PHE A 321 -20.65 -16.75 -2.62
CA PHE A 321 -20.14 -15.62 -1.84
C PHE A 321 -18.64 -15.77 -1.54
N PHE A 322 -18.23 -16.89 -0.93
CA PHE A 322 -16.83 -17.12 -0.56
C PHE A 322 -15.91 -17.29 -1.77
N THR A 323 -16.40 -17.88 -2.88
CA THR A 323 -15.63 -17.97 -4.13
C THR A 323 -15.38 -16.58 -4.70
N CYS A 324 -16.40 -15.74 -4.78
CA CYS A 324 -16.26 -14.37 -5.29
C CYS A 324 -15.40 -13.49 -4.34
N MET A 325 -15.53 -13.66 -3.04
CA MET A 325 -14.65 -13.03 -2.05
C MET A 325 -13.17 -13.41 -2.28
N PHE A 326 -12.88 -14.71 -2.44
CA PHE A 326 -11.51 -15.17 -2.74
C PHE A 326 -10.98 -14.56 -4.05
N LEU A 327 -11.79 -14.52 -5.11
CA LEU A 327 -11.43 -13.92 -6.39
C LEU A 327 -11.17 -12.42 -6.25
N GLY A 328 -11.86 -11.72 -5.36
CA GLY A 328 -11.58 -10.33 -5.01
C GLY A 328 -10.20 -10.17 -4.40
N PHE A 329 -9.84 -10.93 -3.37
CA PHE A 329 -8.50 -10.89 -2.78
C PHE A 329 -7.40 -11.29 -3.77
N PHE A 330 -7.66 -12.29 -4.62
CA PHE A 330 -6.76 -12.68 -5.69
C PHE A 330 -6.52 -11.54 -6.69
N GLN A 331 -7.58 -10.88 -7.14
CA GLN A 331 -7.48 -9.72 -8.04
C GLN A 331 -6.61 -8.61 -7.44
N TRP A 332 -6.80 -8.29 -6.17
CA TRP A 332 -6.01 -7.26 -5.50
C TRP A 332 -4.53 -7.61 -5.49
N GLY A 333 -4.19 -8.87 -5.26
CA GLY A 333 -2.83 -9.35 -5.39
C GLY A 333 -2.27 -9.12 -6.80
N CYS A 334 -3.06 -9.36 -7.85
CA CYS A 334 -2.62 -9.21 -9.24
C CYS A 334 -2.23 -7.78 -9.65
N ILE A 335 -2.74 -6.76 -8.95
CA ILE A 335 -2.62 -5.37 -9.40
C ILE A 335 -1.25 -4.76 -9.03
N TYR A 336 -0.75 -5.01 -7.83
CA TYR A 336 0.39 -4.26 -7.28
C TYR A 336 1.67 -4.35 -8.13
N GLY A 337 2.11 -5.56 -8.45
CA GLY A 337 3.33 -5.78 -9.22
C GLY A 337 3.31 -5.11 -10.61
N PRO A 338 2.32 -5.42 -11.47
CA PRO A 338 2.22 -4.84 -12.80
C PRO A 338 2.07 -3.32 -12.83
N VAL A 339 1.32 -2.71 -11.90
CA VAL A 339 1.15 -1.25 -11.85
C VAL A 339 2.48 -0.55 -11.58
N PHE A 340 3.20 -0.99 -10.54
CA PHE A 340 4.50 -0.39 -10.21
C PHE A 340 5.53 -0.57 -11.31
N SER A 341 5.59 -1.76 -11.90
CA SER A 341 6.48 -2.03 -13.03
C SER A 341 6.15 -1.14 -14.23
N SER A 342 4.86 -0.93 -14.52
CA SER A 342 4.40 -0.06 -15.62
C SER A 342 4.85 1.38 -15.44
N VAL A 343 4.69 1.95 -14.24
CA VAL A 343 5.12 3.32 -13.96
C VAL A 343 6.64 3.47 -14.10
N GLN A 344 7.40 2.50 -13.58
CA GLN A 344 8.87 2.53 -13.69
C GLN A 344 9.37 2.40 -15.13
N GLU A 345 8.71 1.55 -15.92
CA GLU A 345 9.10 1.26 -17.31
C GLU A 345 8.82 2.43 -18.25
N MET A 346 7.73 3.19 -17.98
CA MET A 346 7.34 4.37 -18.77
C MET A 346 7.95 5.67 -18.25
N THR A 347 9.01 5.57 -17.46
CA THR A 347 9.65 6.74 -16.87
C THR A 347 11.12 6.79 -17.23
N PRO A 348 11.61 7.91 -17.80
CA PRO A 348 13.04 8.12 -18.06
C PRO A 348 13.89 7.89 -16.80
N VAL A 349 15.04 7.23 -16.95
CA VAL A 349 15.89 6.82 -15.82
C VAL A 349 16.24 8.00 -14.90
N ARG A 350 16.48 9.19 -15.50
CA ARG A 350 16.88 10.42 -14.77
C ARG A 350 15.87 10.88 -13.74
N ILE A 351 14.55 10.68 -14.00
CA ILE A 351 13.46 11.22 -13.16
C ILE A 351 12.56 10.13 -12.57
N ARG A 352 12.95 8.85 -12.73
CA ARG A 352 12.13 7.69 -12.30
C ARG A 352 11.70 7.79 -10.85
N ALA A 353 12.60 8.16 -9.95
CA ALA A 353 12.28 8.30 -8.54
C ALA A 353 11.22 9.38 -8.26
N VAL A 354 11.29 10.50 -8.99
CA VAL A 354 10.32 11.62 -8.84
C VAL A 354 8.93 11.20 -9.31
N ILE A 355 8.84 10.52 -10.47
CA ILE A 355 7.56 10.08 -11.01
C ILE A 355 6.94 8.97 -10.14
N VAL A 356 7.73 8.01 -9.66
CA VAL A 356 7.25 6.98 -8.73
C VAL A 356 6.76 7.61 -7.42
N ALA A 357 7.50 8.57 -6.87
CA ALA A 357 7.08 9.29 -5.66
C ALA A 357 5.79 10.09 -5.90
N TYR A 358 5.66 10.76 -7.03
CA TYR A 358 4.44 11.45 -7.42
C TYR A 358 3.26 10.48 -7.58
N TYR A 359 3.47 9.34 -8.25
CA TYR A 359 2.45 8.30 -8.40
C TYR A 359 1.96 7.81 -7.04
N LEU A 360 2.88 7.45 -6.13
CA LEU A 360 2.55 7.01 -4.78
C LEU A 360 1.78 8.07 -3.99
N LEU A 361 2.20 9.33 -4.11
CA LEU A 361 1.51 10.45 -3.45
C LEU A 361 0.06 10.59 -3.95
N MET A 362 -0.15 10.55 -5.27
CA MET A 362 -1.47 10.67 -5.88
C MET A 362 -2.38 9.50 -5.52
N VAL A 363 -1.87 8.28 -5.60
CA VAL A 363 -2.61 7.07 -5.26
C VAL A 363 -2.97 7.03 -3.77
N ASN A 364 -2.04 7.37 -2.90
CA ASN A 364 -2.29 7.37 -1.46
C ASN A 364 -3.25 8.49 -1.04
N ILE A 365 -3.00 9.73 -1.45
CA ILE A 365 -3.84 10.85 -0.99
C ILE A 365 -5.17 10.85 -1.73
N ILE A 366 -5.16 10.86 -3.07
CA ILE A 366 -6.38 10.99 -3.86
C ILE A 366 -7.14 9.67 -3.92
N GLY A 367 -6.46 8.55 -4.22
CA GLY A 367 -7.10 7.24 -4.29
C GLY A 367 -7.56 6.75 -2.90
N LEU A 368 -6.62 6.42 -2.03
CA LEU A 368 -6.92 5.84 -0.72
C LEU A 368 -7.50 6.85 0.25
N GLY A 369 -6.85 8.00 0.48
CA GLY A 369 -7.26 8.97 1.50
C GLY A 369 -8.67 9.50 1.26
N PHE A 370 -8.96 9.99 0.05
CA PHE A 370 -10.32 10.40 -0.31
C PHE A 370 -11.26 9.20 -0.39
N GLY A 371 -10.85 8.07 -0.95
CA GLY A 371 -11.67 6.86 -1.03
C GLY A 371 -12.19 6.44 0.34
N ILE A 372 -11.32 6.33 1.34
CA ILE A 372 -11.70 5.97 2.71
C ILE A 372 -12.64 7.01 3.31
N THR A 373 -12.27 8.28 3.24
CA THR A 373 -13.02 9.34 3.94
C THR A 373 -14.40 9.57 3.31
N LEU A 374 -14.47 9.62 1.97
CA LEU A 374 -15.73 9.78 1.26
C LEU A 374 -16.66 8.57 1.46
N SER A 375 -16.11 7.36 1.56
CA SER A 375 -16.91 6.17 1.89
C SER A 375 -17.54 6.29 3.28
N GLY A 376 -16.79 6.72 4.29
CA GLY A 376 -17.33 6.94 5.63
C GLY A 376 -18.43 8.00 5.67
N ILE A 377 -18.23 9.13 4.95
CA ILE A 377 -19.24 10.18 4.81
C ILE A 377 -20.50 9.66 4.12
N MET A 378 -20.34 8.87 3.05
CA MET A 378 -21.45 8.31 2.30
C MET A 378 -22.26 7.31 3.13
N ILE A 379 -21.58 6.46 3.90
CA ILE A 379 -22.26 5.50 4.81
C ILE A 379 -23.07 6.26 5.85
N ASP A 380 -22.50 7.24 6.55
CA ASP A 380 -23.22 8.03 7.57
C ASP A 380 -24.41 8.80 6.95
N TYR A 381 -24.25 9.33 5.72
CA TYR A 381 -25.33 9.97 4.99
C TYR A 381 -26.45 8.98 4.68
N LEU A 382 -26.16 7.81 4.16
CA LEU A 382 -27.17 6.79 3.83
C LEU A 382 -27.89 6.30 5.10
N ILE A 383 -27.18 6.11 6.20
CA ILE A 383 -27.79 5.80 7.51
C ILE A 383 -28.78 6.91 7.92
N SER A 384 -28.40 8.17 7.76
CA SER A 384 -29.30 9.30 8.10
C SER A 384 -30.54 9.38 7.22
N GLN A 385 -30.50 8.82 6.01
CA GLN A 385 -31.66 8.71 5.10
C GLN A 385 -32.49 7.44 5.34
N GLY A 386 -32.13 6.61 6.33
CA GLY A 386 -32.85 5.37 6.64
C GLY A 386 -32.58 4.21 5.64
N SER A 387 -31.43 4.22 4.98
CA SER A 387 -31.04 3.08 4.11
C SER A 387 -30.85 1.81 4.93
N GLU A 388 -31.40 0.69 4.46
CA GLU A 388 -31.23 -0.63 5.08
C GLU A 388 -29.83 -1.23 4.82
N GLU A 389 -29.20 -0.85 3.68
CA GLU A 389 -27.91 -1.40 3.24
C GLU A 389 -26.86 -0.29 2.92
N PRO A 390 -26.51 0.57 3.88
CA PRO A 390 -25.63 1.72 3.63
C PRO A 390 -24.21 1.32 3.21
N TYR A 391 -23.68 0.22 3.75
CA TYR A 391 -22.35 -0.27 3.40
C TYR A 391 -22.35 -0.92 2.00
N SER A 392 -23.31 -1.78 1.66
CA SER A 392 -23.46 -2.40 0.33
C SER A 392 -23.55 -1.35 -0.76
N VAL A 393 -24.43 -0.36 -0.59
CA VAL A 393 -24.61 0.74 -1.56
C VAL A 393 -23.31 1.54 -1.73
N THR A 394 -22.62 1.83 -0.63
CA THR A 394 -21.33 2.56 -0.69
C THR A 394 -20.27 1.73 -1.41
N LEU A 395 -20.04 0.48 -1.01
CA LEU A 395 -19.04 -0.40 -1.61
C LEU A 395 -19.30 -0.62 -3.11
N LEU A 396 -20.55 -0.80 -3.51
CA LEU A 396 -20.94 -0.91 -4.93
C LEU A 396 -20.70 0.40 -5.69
N SER A 397 -21.04 1.54 -5.11
CA SER A 397 -20.81 2.84 -5.73
C SER A 397 -19.33 3.10 -6.00
N PHE A 398 -18.47 2.80 -5.03
CA PHE A 398 -17.02 2.93 -5.19
C PHE A 398 -16.44 1.87 -6.12
N GLN A 399 -17.02 0.67 -6.18
CA GLN A 399 -16.66 -0.36 -7.17
C GLN A 399 -16.97 0.15 -8.60
N LEU A 400 -18.13 0.75 -8.82
CA LEU A 400 -18.50 1.34 -10.12
C LEU A 400 -17.58 2.53 -10.47
N LEU A 401 -17.28 3.40 -9.50
CA LEU A 401 -16.34 4.51 -9.68
C LEU A 401 -14.94 4.02 -10.06
N SER A 402 -14.48 2.92 -9.45
CA SER A 402 -13.20 2.29 -9.82
C SER A 402 -13.20 1.75 -11.25
N GLY A 403 -14.38 1.51 -11.84
CA GLY A 403 -14.55 1.16 -13.26
C GLY A 403 -13.98 2.19 -14.21
N LEU A 404 -13.81 3.45 -13.78
CA LEU A 404 -13.10 4.49 -14.54
C LEU A 404 -11.61 4.10 -14.78
N SER A 405 -11.09 3.15 -14.05
CA SER A 405 -9.77 2.59 -14.31
C SER A 405 -9.70 1.82 -15.64
N LEU A 406 -10.79 1.19 -16.07
CA LEU A 406 -10.84 0.40 -17.31
C LEU A 406 -10.47 1.23 -18.55
N PRO A 407 -11.20 2.33 -18.89
CA PRO A 407 -10.80 3.15 -20.03
C PRO A 407 -9.39 3.71 -19.86
N ALA A 408 -8.99 4.12 -18.66
CA ALA A 408 -7.66 4.66 -18.41
C ALA A 408 -6.58 3.62 -18.71
N LEU A 409 -6.69 2.39 -18.19
CA LEU A 409 -5.73 1.32 -18.43
C LEU A 409 -5.73 0.83 -19.87
N TYR A 410 -6.89 0.82 -20.54
CA TYR A 410 -6.99 0.53 -21.97
C TYR A 410 -6.20 1.53 -22.81
N TYR A 411 -6.41 2.83 -22.59
CA TYR A 411 -5.68 3.88 -23.31
C TYR A 411 -4.19 3.87 -22.96
N ALA A 412 -3.82 3.56 -21.69
CA ALA A 412 -2.43 3.39 -21.29
C ALA A 412 -1.77 2.25 -22.07
N GLY A 413 -2.41 1.08 -22.14
CA GLY A 413 -1.89 -0.08 -22.87
C GLY A 413 -1.82 0.15 -24.38
N LYS A 414 -2.82 0.81 -24.96
CA LYS A 414 -2.86 1.13 -26.39
C LYS A 414 -1.70 2.04 -26.84
N ASN A 415 -1.36 3.02 -26.03
CA ASN A 415 -0.30 3.99 -26.35
C ASN A 415 1.10 3.51 -25.90
N TYR A 416 1.20 2.41 -25.14
CA TYR A 416 2.45 1.95 -24.52
C TYR A 416 3.60 1.80 -25.51
N LYS A 417 3.39 1.12 -26.64
CA LYS A 417 4.46 0.82 -27.60
C LYS A 417 5.03 2.09 -28.22
N SER A 418 4.15 2.99 -28.68
CA SER A 418 4.55 4.27 -29.28
C SER A 418 5.31 5.16 -28.29
N ASP A 419 4.78 5.31 -27.08
CA ASP A 419 5.39 6.16 -26.06
C ASP A 419 6.75 5.60 -25.61
N ARG A 420 6.88 4.27 -25.51
CA ARG A 420 8.14 3.62 -25.16
C ARG A 420 9.20 3.79 -26.23
N GLU A 421 8.86 3.62 -27.51
CA GLU A 421 9.77 3.84 -28.64
C GLU A 421 10.25 5.29 -28.66
N GLN A 422 9.36 6.24 -28.45
CA GLN A 422 9.69 7.67 -28.37
C GLN A 422 10.63 7.99 -27.21
N MET A 423 10.36 7.41 -26.01
CA MET A 423 11.21 7.59 -24.83
C MET A 423 12.63 7.06 -25.06
N LEU A 424 12.75 5.84 -25.61
CA LEU A 424 14.05 5.23 -25.90
C LEU A 424 14.84 6.02 -26.96
N ALA A 425 14.18 6.55 -27.99
CA ALA A 425 14.81 7.40 -29.00
C ALA A 425 15.39 8.68 -28.39
N GLN A 426 14.68 9.31 -27.46
CA GLN A 426 15.18 10.50 -26.74
C GLN A 426 16.33 10.20 -25.79
N GLU A 427 16.31 9.06 -25.08
CA GLU A 427 17.42 8.63 -24.23
C GLU A 427 18.70 8.38 -25.05
N ASN A 428 18.57 7.76 -26.22
CA ASN A 428 19.71 7.52 -27.12
C ASN A 428 20.33 8.82 -27.67
N ILE A 429 19.52 9.83 -28.01
CA ILE A 429 20.00 11.14 -28.46
C ILE A 429 20.74 11.86 -27.33
N SER A 430 20.21 11.80 -26.11
CA SER A 430 20.83 12.45 -24.93
C SER A 430 22.11 11.77 -24.44
N SER A 431 22.35 10.51 -24.81
CA SER A 431 23.52 9.72 -24.43
C SER A 431 24.64 9.72 -25.49
N SER A 432 24.39 10.25 -26.69
CA SER A 432 25.40 10.40 -27.72
C SER A 432 26.44 11.47 -27.30
N PRO A 433 27.72 11.17 -27.23
CA PRO A 433 28.74 12.17 -26.88
C PRO A 433 28.77 13.27 -27.98
N GLN A 434 28.63 14.52 -27.55
CA GLN A 434 28.92 15.72 -28.36
C GLN A 434 30.44 15.91 -28.51
#